data_ad5a228c075b9ae12152f259dab806d8
#
_entry.id   ad5a228c075b9ae12152f259dab806d8
#
_cell.length_a   1.000
_cell.length_b   1.000
_cell.length_c   1.000
_cell.angle_alpha   90.00
_cell.angle_beta   90.00
_cell.angle_gamma   90.00
#
_symmetry.space_group_name_H-M   'P 1'
#
loop_
_entity.id
_entity.type
_entity.pdbx_description
1 polymer ?
#
loop_
_entity_poly.entity_id
_entity_poly.type
_entity_poly.pdbx_seq_one_letter_code
_entity_poly.pdbx_strand_id
1 'polypeptide(L)' 'MKEFIINENEAGQRFDKYLGKLLREAPKSFFYKMLRKKNITLNGGRATGNEKLSTGDHVKLFLSDE' A
#
# COMPACT_ATOMS: atom_id res chain seq x y z
N MET A 1 13.32 -1.85 2.91
CA MET A 1 11.91 -2.24 3.09
C MET A 1 11.28 -1.39 4.17
N LYS A 2 10.03 -0.98 3.98
CA LYS A 2 9.27 -0.25 4.98
C LYS A 2 7.99 -1.00 5.28
N GLU A 3 7.57 -0.95 6.53
CA GLU A 3 6.36 -1.63 6.99
C GLU A 3 5.48 -0.65 7.73
N PHE A 4 4.17 -0.80 7.54
CA PHE A 4 3.17 0.03 8.20
C PHE A 4 2.04 -0.86 8.68
N ILE A 5 1.55 -0.57 9.88
CA ILE A 5 0.37 -1.25 10.41
C ILE A 5 -0.78 -0.26 10.34
N ILE A 6 -1.88 -0.68 9.74
CA ILE A 6 -3.04 0.20 9.58
C ILE A 6 -3.71 0.38 10.93
N ASN A 7 -3.85 1.64 11.36
CA ASN A 7 -4.55 1.95 12.60
C ASN A 7 -5.99 2.33 12.28
N GLU A 8 -6.79 2.60 13.31
CA GLU A 8 -8.21 2.85 13.10
C GLU A 8 -8.48 4.15 12.35
N ASN A 9 -7.54 5.09 12.36
CA ASN A 9 -7.70 6.31 11.60
C ASN A 9 -7.57 6.08 10.10
N GLU A 10 -6.86 5.03 9.73
CA GLU A 10 -6.58 4.71 8.33
C GLU A 10 -7.48 3.61 7.79
N ALA A 11 -8.12 2.87 8.67
CA ALA A 11 -8.98 1.78 8.26
C ALA A 11 -10.22 2.33 7.56
N GLY A 12 -10.79 1.52 6.68
CA GLY A 12 -12.01 1.89 5.98
C GLY A 12 -11.79 2.61 4.66
N GLN A 13 -10.57 3.01 4.34
CA GLN A 13 -10.30 3.61 3.04
C GLN A 13 -9.71 2.58 2.09
N ARG A 14 -9.73 2.90 0.80
CA ARG A 14 -9.15 1.99 -0.19
C ARG A 14 -7.64 2.03 -0.10
N PHE A 15 -7.03 0.90 -0.42
CA PHE A 15 -5.58 0.76 -0.37
C PHE A 15 -4.90 1.76 -1.31
N ASP A 16 -5.43 1.94 -2.53
CA ASP A 16 -4.83 2.88 -3.48
C ASP A 16 -4.89 4.31 -2.94
N LYS A 17 -5.96 4.68 -2.26
CA LYS A 17 -6.07 6.01 -1.67
C LYS A 17 -5.06 6.18 -0.54
N TYR A 18 -4.88 5.15 0.27
CA TYR A 18 -3.89 5.16 1.34
C TYR A 18 -2.48 5.34 0.75
N LEU A 19 -2.18 4.61 -0.31
CA LEU A 19 -0.88 4.71 -0.96
C LEU A 19 -0.66 6.10 -1.55
N GLY A 20 -1.71 6.72 -2.06
CA GLY A 20 -1.63 8.08 -2.57
C GLY A 20 -1.25 9.09 -1.50
N LYS A 21 -1.68 8.86 -0.27
CA LYS A 21 -1.29 9.73 0.84
C LYS A 21 0.12 9.43 1.31
N LEU A 22 0.49 8.17 1.31
CA LEU A 22 1.80 7.72 1.79
C LEU A 22 2.91 8.10 0.82
N LEU A 23 2.64 7.97 -0.48
CA LEU A 23 3.61 8.25 -1.54
C LEU A 23 3.09 9.40 -2.40
N ARG A 24 2.97 10.56 -1.79
CA ARG A 24 2.24 11.70 -2.37
C ARG A 24 2.79 12.18 -3.70
N GLU A 25 4.08 11.97 -3.93
CA GLU A 25 4.69 12.46 -5.16
C GLU A 25 4.67 11.46 -6.30
N ALA A 26 4.14 10.28 -6.06
CA ALA A 26 4.08 9.24 -7.08
C ALA A 26 2.71 9.21 -7.74
N PRO A 27 2.64 8.94 -9.05
CA PRO A 27 1.35 8.82 -9.73
C PRO A 27 0.69 7.49 -9.41
N LYS A 28 -0.62 7.41 -9.65
CA LYS A 28 -1.36 6.18 -9.41
C LYS A 28 -0.81 5.01 -10.21
N SER A 29 -0.35 5.27 -11.42
CA SER A 29 0.20 4.20 -12.26
C SER A 29 1.41 3.55 -11.59
N PHE A 30 2.17 4.31 -10.82
CA PHE A 30 3.30 3.77 -10.08
C PHE A 30 2.82 2.78 -9.02
N PHE A 31 1.75 3.11 -8.30
CA PHE A 31 1.22 2.22 -7.27
C PHE A 31 0.78 0.90 -7.88
N TYR A 32 0.03 0.94 -8.97
CA TYR A 32 -0.48 -0.27 -9.60
C TYR A 32 0.64 -1.12 -10.17
N LYS A 33 1.67 -0.47 -10.69
CA LYS A 33 2.85 -1.19 -11.16
C LYS A 33 3.55 -1.92 -10.02
N MET A 34 3.72 -1.22 -8.89
CA MET A 34 4.39 -1.81 -7.74
C MET A 34 3.56 -2.93 -7.12
N LEU A 35 2.25 -2.77 -7.09
CA LEU A 35 1.37 -3.81 -6.58
C LEU A 35 1.45 -5.07 -7.45
N ARG A 36 1.47 -4.89 -8.76
CA ARG A 36 1.55 -6.02 -9.69
C ARG A 36 2.86 -6.78 -9.51
N LYS A 37 3.94 -6.07 -9.23
CA LYS A 37 5.24 -6.68 -9.06
C LYS A 37 5.47 -7.20 -7.65
N LYS A 38 4.50 -7.07 -6.75
CA LYS A 38 4.63 -7.43 -5.35
C LYS A 38 5.69 -6.62 -4.62
N ASN A 39 6.01 -5.45 -5.13
CA ASN A 39 6.87 -4.52 -4.39
C ASN A 39 6.09 -3.79 -3.31
N ILE A 40 4.77 -3.80 -3.41
CA ILE A 40 3.87 -3.34 -2.35
C ILE A 40 2.92 -4.50 -2.07
N THR A 41 2.87 -4.93 -0.81
CA THR A 41 2.02 -6.06 -0.43
C THR A 41 1.11 -5.68 0.71
N LEU A 42 0.01 -6.40 0.83
CA LEU A 42 -0.95 -6.26 1.92
C LEU A 42 -1.07 -7.60 2.60
N ASN A 43 -0.74 -7.64 3.90
CA ASN A 43 -0.76 -8.86 4.69
C ASN A 43 0.08 -9.98 4.04
N GLY A 44 1.19 -9.60 3.43
CA GLY A 44 2.12 -10.55 2.85
C GLY A 44 1.74 -11.07 1.49
N GLY A 45 0.63 -10.61 0.90
CA GLY A 45 0.15 -11.12 -0.37
C GLY A 45 0.01 -10.02 -1.41
N ARG A 46 -0.26 -10.46 -2.64
CA ARG A 46 -0.50 -9.52 -3.73
C ARG A 46 -1.80 -8.76 -3.48
N ALA A 47 -1.79 -7.47 -3.81
CA ALA A 47 -2.97 -6.63 -3.71
C ALA A 47 -3.21 -5.94 -5.04
N THR A 48 -4.44 -5.49 -5.27
CA THR A 48 -4.81 -4.83 -6.51
C THR A 48 -4.97 -3.32 -6.36
N GLY A 49 -5.06 -2.85 -5.12
CA GLY A 49 -5.20 -1.42 -4.84
C GLY A 49 -6.61 -1.00 -4.46
N ASN A 50 -7.60 -1.83 -4.75
CA ASN A 50 -8.99 -1.48 -4.42
C ASN A 50 -9.50 -2.20 -3.16
N GLU A 51 -8.61 -2.83 -2.42
CA GLU A 51 -8.98 -3.45 -1.15
C GLU A 51 -9.33 -2.37 -0.14
N LYS A 52 -10.28 -2.67 0.72
CA LYS A 52 -10.63 -1.79 1.82
C LYS A 52 -9.78 -2.16 3.03
N LEU A 53 -9.05 -1.21 3.55
CA LEU A 53 -8.14 -1.48 4.65
C LEU A 53 -8.88 -1.67 5.96
N SER A 54 -8.34 -2.53 6.81
CA SER A 54 -8.89 -2.79 8.14
C SER A 54 -7.79 -2.54 9.16
N THR A 55 -8.22 -2.21 10.38
CA THR A 55 -7.28 -2.03 11.47
C THR A 55 -6.46 -3.29 11.66
N GLY A 56 -5.14 -3.13 11.75
CA GLY A 56 -4.22 -4.24 11.92
C GLY A 56 -3.66 -4.79 10.64
N ASP A 57 -4.14 -4.32 9.48
CA ASP A 57 -3.57 -4.76 8.21
C ASP A 57 -2.10 -4.35 8.12
N HIS A 58 -1.30 -5.21 7.52
CA HIS A 58 0.13 -5.03 7.42
C HIS A 58 0.52 -4.67 5.98
N VAL A 59 1.07 -3.48 5.80
CA VAL A 59 1.50 -2.99 4.49
C VAL A 59 3.02 -3.01 4.45
N LYS A 60 3.58 -3.64 3.42
CA LYS A 60 5.03 -3.68 3.22
C LYS A 60 5.38 -3.07 1.88
N LEU A 61 6.42 -2.24 1.90
CA LEU A 61 6.93 -1.60 0.69
C LEU A 61 8.35 -2.09 0.45
N PHE A 62 8.53 -2.82 -0.64
CA PHE A 62 9.86 -3.33 -1.05
C PHE A 62 10.38 -2.48 -2.19
N LEU A 63 10.51 -1.18 -1.96
CA LEU A 63 10.95 -0.26 -2.99
C LEU A 63 12.45 -0.09 -2.93
N SER A 64 13.05 0.06 -4.13
CA SER A 64 14.48 0.31 -4.22
C SER A 64 14.78 1.71 -3.71
N ASP A 65 15.93 1.85 -3.07
CA ASP A 65 16.37 3.13 -2.55
C ASP A 65 17.33 3.85 -3.49
N GLU A 66 17.58 3.29 -4.63
CA GLU A 66 18.53 3.93 -5.56
C GLU A 66 18.07 5.19 -6.16
#